data_275c58edf5560c4fc4be6fb7ba99c8db
#
_entry.id   275c58edf5560c4fc4be6fb7ba99c8db
#
_cell.length_a   1.000
_cell.length_b   1.000
_cell.length_c   1.000
_cell.angle_alpha   90.00
_cell.angle_beta   90.00
_cell.angle_gamma   90.00
#
_symmetry.space_group_name_H-M   'P 1'
#
loop_
_entity.id
_entity.type
_entity.pdbx_description
1 polymer ?
#
loop_
_entity_poly.entity_id
_entity_poly.type
_entity_poly.pdbx_seq_one_letter_code
_entity_poly.pdbx_strand_id
1 'polypeptide(L)'
;MRILYINDELATGDGSNYHALGIWYNLKKQLGEENVRAYPTPSDGSGARVNRRGIGLREAFRFPLQLLRILRKSYLSRKKSRAIIHKLTKEGFTPTHILCRTTLFDTTALYVARHFHAKLITECNAPMYYEHGVMEKLPLQKAMKSWEKKMLISSQYIYTVSEVCKNMLVKEYELTDSNFLVIPNGYEPKPGISEEDKAAIRYSLRTAEHLEDKKVITFVGSLKKWHGIDALCALAEAMEQYPEYHFLVIGDGAEYEMIENYVLKHHNMTYKGKLSSKDMYAWLYASDLGILPYHKMENFYFSPLKLYDTIGAGLPFLGTDQGQIHSLCHELLDERFLISDCEPGLMTKKILAVTQSEETYRSMQAGIQSIQSRVTWEERVKTLLLALEP
;
A
#
# COMPACT_ATOMS: atom_id res chain seq x y z
N MET A 1 -15.22 23.10 -2.30
CA MET A 1 -14.56 22.17 -3.24
C MET A 1 -15.49 21.00 -3.54
N ARG A 2 -15.66 20.57 -4.80
CA ARG A 2 -16.45 19.38 -5.19
C ARG A 2 -15.55 18.42 -5.94
N ILE A 3 -15.35 17.21 -5.41
CA ILE A 3 -14.40 16.24 -5.93
C ILE A 3 -15.09 15.04 -6.57
N LEU A 4 -14.63 14.68 -7.77
CA LEU A 4 -14.90 13.37 -8.35
C LEU A 4 -13.63 12.51 -8.22
N TYR A 5 -13.72 11.38 -7.51
CA TYR A 5 -12.65 10.40 -7.38
C TYR A 5 -12.83 9.25 -8.38
N ILE A 6 -11.92 9.12 -9.32
CA ILE A 6 -11.93 8.05 -10.34
C ILE A 6 -10.81 7.06 -10.02
N ASN A 7 -11.18 5.88 -9.50
CA ASN A 7 -10.23 4.86 -9.11
C ASN A 7 -10.84 3.47 -9.25
N ASP A 8 -10.37 2.69 -10.22
CA ASP A 8 -10.93 1.35 -10.50
C ASP A 8 -10.75 0.37 -9.33
N GLU A 9 -9.82 0.63 -8.42
CA GLU A 9 -9.58 -0.19 -7.22
C GLU A 9 -10.69 -0.08 -6.17
N LEU A 10 -11.56 0.94 -6.25
CA LEU A 10 -12.75 1.02 -5.39
C LEU A 10 -13.70 -0.19 -5.54
N ALA A 11 -13.63 -0.88 -6.67
CA ALA A 11 -14.43 -2.08 -6.95
C ALA A 11 -13.67 -3.39 -6.75
N THR A 12 -12.38 -3.36 -6.32
CA THR A 12 -11.59 -4.56 -6.05
C THR A 12 -11.71 -4.98 -4.59
N GLY A 13 -11.43 -6.23 -4.28
CA GLY A 13 -11.42 -6.76 -2.91
C GLY A 13 -10.01 -7.10 -2.40
N ASP A 14 -8.97 -6.47 -2.95
CA ASP A 14 -7.57 -6.72 -2.61
C ASP A 14 -6.94 -5.57 -1.79
N GLY A 15 -5.64 -5.68 -1.48
CA GLY A 15 -4.93 -4.67 -0.69
C GLY A 15 -4.90 -3.27 -1.30
N SER A 16 -5.07 -3.13 -2.63
CA SER A 16 -5.13 -1.83 -3.31
C SER A 16 -6.44 -1.09 -3.02
N ASN A 17 -7.49 -1.83 -2.72
CA ASN A 17 -8.79 -1.29 -2.30
C ASN A 17 -8.68 -0.50 -0.98
N TYR A 18 -7.83 -0.95 -0.03
CA TYR A 18 -7.65 -0.23 1.24
C TYR A 18 -7.16 1.20 1.07
N HIS A 19 -6.20 1.42 0.16
CA HIS A 19 -5.73 2.76 -0.18
C HIS A 19 -6.88 3.61 -0.78
N ALA A 20 -7.57 3.06 -1.77
CA ALA A 20 -8.66 3.76 -2.45
C ALA A 20 -9.82 4.10 -1.50
N LEU A 21 -10.21 3.18 -0.63
CA LEU A 21 -11.25 3.39 0.38
C LEU A 21 -10.81 4.37 1.47
N GLY A 22 -9.54 4.31 1.90
CA GLY A 22 -8.99 5.27 2.86
C GLY A 22 -9.12 6.71 2.37
N ILE A 23 -8.75 6.98 1.12
CA ILE A 23 -8.94 8.29 0.49
C ILE A 23 -10.44 8.61 0.37
N TRP A 24 -11.24 7.69 -0.16
CA TRP A 24 -12.66 7.91 -0.40
C TRP A 24 -13.45 8.29 0.85
N TYR A 25 -13.32 7.49 1.93
CA TYR A 25 -14.06 7.74 3.17
C TYR A 25 -13.65 9.05 3.83
N ASN A 26 -12.35 9.37 3.80
CA ASN A 26 -11.85 10.59 4.42
C ASN A 26 -12.12 11.84 3.58
N LEU A 27 -12.22 11.76 2.25
CA LEU A 27 -12.75 12.84 1.41
C LEU A 27 -14.21 13.15 1.79
N LYS A 28 -15.05 12.13 1.94
CA LYS A 28 -16.45 12.31 2.37
C LYS A 28 -16.55 12.91 3.77
N LYS A 29 -15.74 12.42 4.70
CA LYS A 29 -15.71 12.91 6.09
C LYS A 29 -15.35 14.40 6.16
N GLN A 30 -14.40 14.85 5.36
CA GLN A 30 -13.90 16.24 5.43
C GLN A 30 -14.66 17.24 4.56
N LEU A 31 -15.21 16.81 3.44
CA LEU A 31 -15.92 17.69 2.49
C LEU A 31 -17.46 17.58 2.56
N GLY A 32 -17.98 16.56 3.22
CA GLY A 32 -19.40 16.21 3.16
C GLY A 32 -19.76 15.32 1.97
N GLU A 33 -20.73 14.43 2.15
CA GLU A 33 -21.14 13.46 1.12
C GLU A 33 -21.70 14.10 -0.14
N GLU A 34 -22.31 15.27 -0.03
CA GLU A 34 -22.85 16.02 -1.15
C GLU A 34 -21.76 16.56 -2.09
N ASN A 35 -20.55 16.75 -1.56
CA ASN A 35 -19.42 17.33 -2.30
C ASN A 35 -18.47 16.31 -2.92
N VAL A 36 -18.69 15.02 -2.70
CA VAL A 36 -17.79 13.96 -3.19
C VAL A 36 -18.57 12.91 -3.98
N ARG A 37 -18.04 12.54 -5.15
CA ARG A 37 -18.54 11.40 -5.94
C ARG A 37 -17.38 10.48 -6.27
N ALA A 38 -17.65 9.19 -6.44
CA ALA A 38 -16.67 8.20 -6.87
C ALA A 38 -17.12 7.44 -8.11
N TYR A 39 -16.15 7.00 -8.89
CA TYR A 39 -16.38 6.09 -10.01
C TYR A 39 -15.21 5.08 -10.12
N PRO A 40 -15.51 3.76 -10.14
CA PRO A 40 -16.82 3.18 -9.86
C PRO A 40 -17.29 3.52 -8.46
N THR A 41 -18.59 3.34 -8.19
CA THR A 41 -19.10 3.42 -6.81
C THR A 41 -18.46 2.30 -6.00
N PRO A 42 -17.92 2.57 -4.81
CA PRO A 42 -17.35 1.54 -3.97
C PRO A 42 -18.34 0.38 -3.75
N SER A 43 -17.90 -0.86 -3.95
CA SER A 43 -18.70 -2.04 -3.61
C SER A 43 -18.48 -2.37 -2.13
N ASP A 44 -19.52 -2.86 -1.47
CA ASP A 44 -19.48 -3.26 -0.04
C ASP A 44 -18.61 -4.51 0.23
N GLY A 45 -17.59 -4.72 -0.57
CA GLY A 45 -16.59 -5.80 -0.36
C GLY A 45 -17.09 -7.23 -0.66
N SER A 46 -18.35 -7.39 -1.07
CA SER A 46 -18.91 -8.71 -1.38
C SER A 46 -18.79 -9.03 -2.87
N GLY A 47 -17.63 -9.51 -3.31
CA GLY A 47 -17.58 -10.37 -4.48
C GLY A 47 -17.00 -9.86 -5.78
N ALA A 48 -15.74 -9.48 -5.82
CA ALA A 48 -14.95 -9.63 -7.04
C ALA A 48 -14.00 -10.81 -6.86
N ARG A 49 -14.34 -11.96 -7.45
CA ARG A 49 -13.38 -13.05 -7.64
C ARG A 49 -12.24 -12.52 -8.50
N VAL A 50 -11.08 -12.34 -7.91
CA VAL A 50 -9.84 -12.13 -8.65
C VAL A 50 -9.64 -13.37 -9.53
N ASN A 51 -9.82 -13.20 -10.82
CA ASN A 51 -9.59 -14.25 -11.79
C ASN A 51 -8.07 -14.46 -11.88
N ARG A 52 -7.53 -15.41 -11.11
CA ARG A 52 -6.14 -15.87 -11.18
C ARG A 52 -5.94 -16.55 -12.55
N ARG A 53 -5.83 -15.79 -13.62
CA ARG A 53 -5.37 -16.31 -14.90
C ARG A 53 -3.86 -16.32 -14.90
N GLY A 54 -3.31 -17.53 -14.76
CA GLY A 54 -1.91 -17.80 -14.95
C GLY A 54 -1.40 -17.17 -16.26
N ILE A 55 -0.24 -16.55 -16.19
CA ILE A 55 0.52 -16.01 -17.32
C ILE A 55 1.12 -17.18 -18.05
N GLY A 56 0.33 -17.80 -18.92
CA GLY A 56 0.71 -18.95 -19.74
C GLY A 56 0.28 -18.76 -21.19
N LEU A 57 0.78 -17.72 -21.88
CA LEU A 57 0.60 -17.61 -23.33
C LEU A 57 1.87 -17.06 -24.00
N ARG A 58 2.33 -17.82 -24.99
CA ARG A 58 3.53 -17.71 -25.81
C ARG A 58 3.92 -16.26 -26.15
N GLU A 59 5.17 -15.93 -25.93
CA GLU A 59 5.76 -14.58 -26.13
C GLU A 59 5.51 -13.97 -27.52
N ALA A 60 5.42 -14.78 -28.56
CA ALA A 60 5.18 -14.34 -29.94
C ALA A 60 3.85 -13.61 -30.18
N PHE A 61 2.82 -13.84 -29.34
CA PHE A 61 1.50 -13.21 -29.47
C PHE A 61 1.29 -11.99 -28.55
N ARG A 62 2.28 -11.61 -27.75
CA ARG A 62 2.13 -10.50 -26.78
C ARG A 62 1.94 -9.12 -27.45
N PHE A 63 2.63 -8.86 -28.55
CA PHE A 63 2.58 -7.54 -29.20
C PHE A 63 1.21 -7.20 -29.82
N PRO A 64 0.62 -8.02 -30.72
CA PRO A 64 -0.69 -7.72 -31.30
C PRO A 64 -1.80 -7.69 -30.25
N LEU A 65 -1.76 -8.56 -29.25
CA LEU A 65 -2.73 -8.56 -28.16
C LEU A 65 -2.63 -7.30 -27.29
N GLN A 66 -1.44 -6.76 -27.07
CA GLN A 66 -1.26 -5.52 -26.34
C GLN A 66 -1.72 -4.30 -27.13
N LEU A 67 -1.43 -4.23 -28.43
CA LEU A 67 -1.95 -3.18 -29.29
C LEU A 67 -3.49 -3.14 -29.28
N LEU A 68 -4.13 -4.30 -29.37
CA LEU A 68 -5.58 -4.42 -29.24
C LEU A 68 -6.08 -4.00 -27.86
N ARG A 69 -5.35 -4.30 -26.79
CA ARG A 69 -5.66 -3.82 -25.44
C ARG A 69 -5.59 -2.31 -25.31
N ILE A 70 -4.58 -1.68 -25.89
CA ILE A 70 -4.44 -0.21 -25.90
C ILE A 70 -5.61 0.44 -26.64
N LEU A 71 -5.89 -0.02 -27.87
CA LEU A 71 -6.99 0.49 -28.67
C LEU A 71 -8.34 0.31 -27.97
N ARG A 72 -8.56 -0.89 -27.38
CA ARG A 72 -9.74 -1.18 -26.58
C ARG A 72 -9.84 -0.26 -25.35
N LYS A 73 -8.74 -0.05 -24.61
CA LYS A 73 -8.75 0.84 -23.44
C LYS A 73 -9.02 2.29 -23.84
N SER A 74 -8.43 2.78 -24.92
CA SER A 74 -8.70 4.13 -25.42
C SER A 74 -10.17 4.31 -25.82
N TYR A 75 -10.76 3.33 -26.48
CA TYR A 75 -12.20 3.32 -26.81
C TYR A 75 -13.06 3.26 -25.53
N LEU A 76 -12.73 2.37 -24.61
CA LEU A 76 -13.45 2.21 -23.34
C LEU A 76 -13.33 3.47 -22.47
N SER A 77 -12.19 4.15 -22.44
CA SER A 77 -12.03 5.40 -21.71
C SER A 77 -13.00 6.47 -22.21
N ARG A 78 -13.19 6.60 -23.53
CA ARG A 78 -14.18 7.53 -24.10
C ARG A 78 -15.62 7.14 -23.74
N LYS A 79 -15.95 5.85 -23.80
CA LYS A 79 -17.28 5.35 -23.42
C LYS A 79 -17.53 5.59 -21.92
N LYS A 80 -16.55 5.26 -21.09
CA LYS A 80 -16.58 5.43 -19.63
C LYS A 80 -16.73 6.92 -19.26
N SER A 81 -15.96 7.81 -19.90
CA SER A 81 -16.08 9.26 -19.66
C SER A 81 -17.47 9.81 -19.99
N ARG A 82 -18.06 9.40 -21.14
CA ARG A 82 -19.42 9.82 -21.51
C ARG A 82 -20.48 9.35 -20.48
N ALA A 83 -20.35 8.11 -20.00
CA ALA A 83 -21.24 7.57 -18.97
C ALA A 83 -21.13 8.35 -17.66
N ILE A 84 -19.89 8.67 -17.22
CA ILE A 84 -19.65 9.49 -16.02
C ILE A 84 -20.24 10.89 -16.19
N ILE A 85 -19.97 11.56 -17.30
CA ILE A 85 -20.47 12.90 -17.59
C ILE A 85 -22.00 12.90 -17.56
N HIS A 86 -22.64 11.97 -18.26
CA HIS A 86 -24.11 11.84 -18.28
C HIS A 86 -24.68 11.63 -16.87
N LYS A 87 -24.08 10.73 -16.08
CA LYS A 87 -24.51 10.47 -14.70
C LYS A 87 -24.42 11.73 -13.84
N LEU A 88 -23.27 12.42 -13.84
CA LEU A 88 -23.03 13.61 -13.04
C LEU A 88 -23.95 14.77 -13.46
N THR A 89 -24.17 14.97 -14.77
CA THR A 89 -25.13 15.98 -15.27
C THR A 89 -26.55 15.69 -14.80
N LYS A 90 -26.97 14.42 -14.84
CA LYS A 90 -28.30 14.01 -14.34
C LYS A 90 -28.45 14.23 -12.83
N GLU A 91 -27.37 14.04 -12.07
CA GLU A 91 -27.32 14.27 -10.62
C GLU A 91 -27.17 15.77 -10.25
N GLY A 92 -27.00 16.67 -11.21
CA GLY A 92 -26.70 18.09 -10.95
C GLY A 92 -25.34 18.31 -10.26
N PHE A 93 -24.42 17.35 -10.42
CA PHE A 93 -23.10 17.42 -9.80
C PHE A 93 -22.05 17.91 -10.80
N THR A 94 -21.51 19.10 -10.55
CA THR A 94 -20.40 19.68 -11.35
C THR A 94 -19.11 19.64 -10.51
N PRO A 95 -18.16 18.74 -10.78
CA PRO A 95 -16.90 18.67 -10.05
C PRO A 95 -16.03 19.89 -10.35
N THR A 96 -15.37 20.42 -9.33
CA THR A 96 -14.30 21.43 -9.47
C THR A 96 -12.94 20.77 -9.58
N HIS A 97 -12.80 19.58 -9.02
CA HIS A 97 -11.55 18.81 -9.02
C HIS A 97 -11.86 17.34 -9.38
N ILE A 98 -10.95 16.72 -10.11
CA ILE A 98 -10.97 15.30 -10.43
C ILE A 98 -9.68 14.69 -9.92
N LEU A 99 -9.79 13.88 -8.89
CA LEU A 99 -8.71 13.02 -8.41
C LEU A 99 -8.81 11.68 -9.15
N CYS A 100 -7.74 11.23 -9.78
CA CYS A 100 -7.73 9.95 -10.46
C CYS A 100 -6.44 9.17 -10.20
N ARG A 101 -6.57 7.88 -9.93
CA ARG A 101 -5.43 6.97 -9.90
C ARG A 101 -5.04 6.57 -11.32
N THR A 102 -3.73 6.56 -11.60
CA THR A 102 -3.21 6.11 -12.89
C THR A 102 -3.58 4.65 -13.14
N THR A 103 -4.14 4.39 -14.31
CA THR A 103 -4.37 3.04 -14.83
C THR A 103 -3.87 3.02 -16.25
N LEU A 104 -2.95 2.10 -16.59
CA LEU A 104 -2.25 2.07 -17.86
C LEU A 104 -3.19 2.22 -19.06
N PHE A 105 -2.94 3.25 -19.89
CA PHE A 105 -3.73 3.65 -21.06
C PHE A 105 -5.18 4.11 -20.79
N ASP A 106 -5.59 4.35 -19.56
CA ASP A 106 -6.88 5.00 -19.26
C ASP A 106 -6.74 6.53 -19.29
N THR A 107 -7.57 7.19 -20.07
CA THR A 107 -7.67 8.65 -20.19
C THR A 107 -9.04 9.17 -19.76
N THR A 108 -9.83 8.38 -19.08
CA THR A 108 -11.20 8.72 -18.65
C THR A 108 -11.23 10.04 -17.89
N ALA A 109 -10.37 10.17 -16.87
CA ALA A 109 -10.33 11.36 -16.01
C ALA A 109 -10.00 12.64 -16.82
N LEU A 110 -9.09 12.54 -17.79
CA LEU A 110 -8.71 13.67 -18.65
C LEU A 110 -9.90 14.18 -19.48
N TYR A 111 -10.71 13.27 -20.04
CA TYR A 111 -11.92 13.66 -20.79
C TYR A 111 -12.98 14.29 -19.91
N VAL A 112 -13.17 13.73 -18.70
CA VAL A 112 -14.13 14.27 -17.72
C VAL A 112 -13.69 15.65 -17.23
N ALA A 113 -12.39 15.81 -16.90
CA ALA A 113 -11.81 17.08 -16.47
C ALA A 113 -12.00 18.18 -17.51
N ARG A 114 -11.72 17.89 -18.78
CA ARG A 114 -11.91 18.84 -19.89
C ARG A 114 -13.37 19.24 -20.07
N HIS A 115 -14.29 18.31 -19.93
CA HIS A 115 -15.73 18.58 -20.09
C HIS A 115 -16.27 19.55 -19.03
N PHE A 116 -15.88 19.35 -17.77
CA PHE A 116 -16.33 20.17 -16.64
C PHE A 116 -15.41 21.36 -16.34
N HIS A 117 -14.32 21.56 -17.11
CA HIS A 117 -13.26 22.55 -16.83
C HIS A 117 -12.70 22.40 -15.39
N ALA A 118 -12.66 21.15 -14.91
CA ALA A 118 -12.20 20.82 -13.57
C ALA A 118 -10.67 20.64 -13.52
N LYS A 119 -10.08 20.96 -12.37
CA LYS A 119 -8.66 20.72 -12.08
C LYS A 119 -8.40 19.21 -12.01
N LEU A 120 -7.44 18.71 -12.77
CA LEU A 120 -7.05 17.29 -12.73
C LEU A 120 -5.91 17.08 -11.75
N ILE A 121 -6.09 16.13 -10.83
CA ILE A 121 -5.08 15.63 -9.92
C ILE A 121 -4.85 14.16 -10.26
N THR A 122 -3.63 13.82 -10.65
CA THR A 122 -3.29 12.44 -11.00
C THR A 122 -2.53 11.79 -9.86
N GLU A 123 -3.12 10.77 -9.24
CA GLU A 123 -2.50 9.91 -8.26
C GLU A 123 -1.64 8.86 -8.97
N CYS A 124 -0.34 8.91 -8.75
CA CYS A 124 0.65 8.01 -9.34
C CYS A 124 1.43 7.28 -8.24
N ASN A 125 0.99 6.06 -7.90
CA ASN A 125 1.60 5.25 -6.83
C ASN A 125 2.78 4.40 -7.32
N ALA A 126 2.93 4.30 -8.64
CA ALA A 126 4.06 3.67 -9.32
C ALA A 126 4.23 4.30 -10.71
N PRO A 127 5.46 4.52 -11.18
CA PRO A 127 5.68 4.89 -12.57
C PRO A 127 5.26 3.73 -13.48
N MET A 128 4.19 3.90 -14.25
CA MET A 128 3.59 2.84 -15.06
C MET A 128 4.56 2.25 -16.10
N TYR A 129 5.40 3.11 -16.70
CA TYR A 129 6.43 2.65 -17.63
C TYR A 129 7.46 1.75 -16.97
N TYR A 130 7.80 2.06 -15.71
CA TYR A 130 8.80 1.28 -14.97
C TYR A 130 8.21 -0.06 -14.53
N GLU A 131 7.05 -0.04 -13.88
CA GLU A 131 6.40 -1.25 -13.37
C GLU A 131 6.05 -2.22 -14.51
N HIS A 132 5.35 -1.75 -15.53
CA HIS A 132 4.92 -2.60 -16.63
C HIS A 132 5.96 -2.77 -17.74
N GLY A 133 6.70 -1.71 -18.07
CA GLY A 133 7.67 -1.74 -19.15
C GLY A 133 9.00 -2.35 -18.76
N VAL A 134 9.56 -1.97 -17.59
CA VAL A 134 10.88 -2.42 -17.17
C VAL A 134 10.78 -3.69 -16.33
N MET A 135 9.98 -3.69 -15.25
CA MET A 135 9.89 -4.85 -14.34
C MET A 135 9.12 -6.03 -14.96
N GLU A 136 7.96 -5.80 -15.54
CA GLU A 136 7.14 -6.85 -16.18
C GLU A 136 7.54 -7.13 -17.63
N LYS A 137 8.48 -6.36 -18.18
CA LYS A 137 8.99 -6.47 -19.56
C LYS A 137 7.87 -6.49 -20.63
N LEU A 138 6.80 -5.73 -20.40
CA LEU A 138 5.74 -5.62 -21.38
C LEU A 138 6.20 -4.81 -22.61
N PRO A 139 5.78 -5.18 -23.83
CA PRO A 139 6.10 -4.44 -25.05
C PRO A 139 5.41 -3.07 -25.05
N LEU A 140 5.80 -2.19 -26.00
CA LEU A 140 5.23 -0.85 -26.20
C LEU A 140 5.62 0.19 -25.12
N GLN A 141 6.80 0.08 -24.57
CA GLN A 141 7.32 1.03 -23.55
C GLN A 141 7.22 2.50 -24.00
N LYS A 142 7.51 2.81 -25.27
CA LYS A 142 7.38 4.18 -25.82
C LYS A 142 5.94 4.68 -25.76
N ALA A 143 4.96 3.83 -26.04
CA ALA A 143 3.54 4.20 -25.94
C ALA A 143 3.11 4.40 -24.48
N MET A 144 3.62 3.58 -23.56
CA MET A 144 3.39 3.73 -22.13
C MET A 144 3.94 5.07 -21.63
N LYS A 145 5.20 5.38 -21.95
CA LYS A 145 5.83 6.65 -21.58
C LYS A 145 5.09 7.85 -22.16
N SER A 146 4.71 7.80 -23.44
CA SER A 146 3.95 8.87 -24.08
C SER A 146 2.58 9.11 -23.44
N TRP A 147 1.88 8.03 -23.11
CA TRP A 147 0.60 8.10 -22.41
C TRP A 147 0.76 8.65 -20.99
N GLU A 148 1.72 8.13 -20.22
CA GLU A 148 1.96 8.56 -18.84
C GLU A 148 2.39 10.03 -18.80
N LYS A 149 3.35 10.45 -19.66
CA LYS A 149 3.73 11.87 -19.80
C LYS A 149 2.52 12.74 -20.07
N LYS A 150 1.64 12.32 -21.00
CA LYS A 150 0.43 13.08 -21.33
C LYS A 150 -0.50 13.24 -20.13
N MET A 151 -0.69 12.21 -19.33
CA MET A 151 -1.52 12.29 -18.12
C MET A 151 -0.91 13.28 -17.12
N LEU A 152 0.39 13.14 -16.85
CA LEU A 152 1.11 13.95 -15.87
C LEU A 152 1.14 15.43 -16.25
N ILE A 153 1.50 15.80 -17.50
CA ILE A 153 1.53 17.20 -17.95
C ILE A 153 0.14 17.83 -18.08
N SER A 154 -0.93 17.01 -18.16
CA SER A 154 -2.31 17.50 -18.17
C SER A 154 -2.86 17.72 -16.77
N SER A 155 -2.15 17.33 -15.74
CA SER A 155 -2.55 17.44 -14.34
C SER A 155 -2.07 18.76 -13.75
N GLN A 156 -2.91 19.40 -12.93
CA GLN A 156 -2.49 20.56 -12.15
C GLN A 156 -1.59 20.13 -11.00
N TYR A 157 -1.89 19.00 -10.37
CA TYR A 157 -1.06 18.38 -9.34
C TYR A 157 -0.87 16.90 -9.65
N ILE A 158 0.30 16.39 -9.31
CA ILE A 158 0.65 14.98 -9.38
C ILE A 158 0.85 14.49 -7.94
N TYR A 159 -0.01 13.62 -7.49
CA TYR A 159 0.06 13.02 -6.16
C TYR A 159 0.88 11.73 -6.24
N THR A 160 1.96 11.62 -5.47
CA THR A 160 2.78 10.41 -5.35
C THR A 160 2.87 9.97 -3.89
N VAL A 161 3.15 8.68 -3.68
CA VAL A 161 3.22 8.09 -2.32
C VAL A 161 4.62 8.11 -1.71
N SER A 162 5.63 8.56 -2.44
CA SER A 162 7.01 8.65 -1.96
C SER A 162 7.85 9.64 -2.77
N GLU A 163 8.89 10.19 -2.15
CA GLU A 163 9.89 11.01 -2.83
C GLU A 163 10.60 10.25 -3.95
N VAL A 164 10.86 8.94 -3.75
CA VAL A 164 11.47 8.09 -4.78
C VAL A 164 10.60 8.03 -6.02
N CYS A 165 9.28 7.80 -5.86
CA CYS A 165 8.34 7.80 -6.97
C CYS A 165 8.33 9.15 -7.70
N LYS A 166 8.26 10.26 -6.95
CA LYS A 166 8.33 11.62 -7.51
C LYS A 166 9.61 11.81 -8.33
N ASN A 167 10.77 11.52 -7.74
CA ASN A 167 12.06 11.71 -8.40
C ASN A 167 12.23 10.89 -9.68
N MET A 168 11.69 9.65 -9.70
CA MET A 168 11.65 8.83 -10.90
C MET A 168 10.82 9.50 -12.02
N LEU A 169 9.64 10.02 -11.70
CA LEU A 169 8.78 10.69 -12.68
C LEU A 169 9.36 12.02 -13.17
N VAL A 170 9.90 12.83 -12.26
CA VAL A 170 10.57 14.10 -12.58
C VAL A 170 11.72 13.84 -13.54
N LYS A 171 12.60 12.90 -13.23
CA LYS A 171 13.76 12.54 -14.05
C LYS A 171 13.36 11.97 -15.41
N GLU A 172 12.40 11.03 -15.45
CA GLU A 172 12.00 10.35 -16.69
C GLU A 172 11.29 11.28 -17.67
N TYR A 173 10.48 12.22 -17.17
CA TYR A 173 9.61 13.06 -17.99
C TYR A 173 10.01 14.52 -18.04
N GLU A 174 11.10 14.89 -17.37
CA GLU A 174 11.61 16.29 -17.27
C GLU A 174 10.51 17.24 -16.75
N LEU A 175 9.81 16.80 -15.65
CA LEU A 175 8.73 17.57 -15.07
C LEU A 175 9.25 18.56 -14.03
N THR A 176 8.48 19.61 -13.80
CA THR A 176 8.73 20.58 -12.72
C THR A 176 8.32 19.99 -11.37
N ASP A 177 9.17 20.13 -10.38
CA ASP A 177 8.97 19.61 -9.02
C ASP A 177 7.77 20.25 -8.28
N SER A 178 7.48 21.51 -8.62
CA SER A 178 6.45 22.32 -7.96
C SER A 178 5.01 21.77 -8.04
N ASN A 179 4.73 20.88 -8.99
CA ASN A 179 3.40 20.32 -9.18
C ASN A 179 3.20 18.98 -8.46
N PHE A 180 4.22 18.50 -7.75
CA PHE A 180 4.14 17.23 -7.04
C PHE A 180 3.69 17.40 -5.60
N LEU A 181 2.78 16.53 -5.18
CA LEU A 181 2.35 16.33 -3.80
C LEU A 181 2.81 14.95 -3.37
N VAL A 182 3.75 14.88 -2.44
CA VAL A 182 4.20 13.61 -1.89
C VAL A 182 3.44 13.34 -0.60
N ILE A 183 2.50 12.42 -0.66
CA ILE A 183 1.62 12.05 0.44
C ILE A 183 1.68 10.54 0.61
N PRO A 184 2.44 10.03 1.58
CA PRO A 184 2.54 8.59 1.84
C PRO A 184 1.19 7.97 2.20
N ASN A 185 1.13 6.64 2.17
CA ASN A 185 -0.02 5.89 2.67
C ASN A 185 -0.31 6.22 4.15
N GLY A 186 -1.47 5.82 4.61
CA GLY A 186 -1.91 5.92 5.99
C GLY A 186 -2.63 4.64 6.42
N TYR A 187 -3.09 4.62 7.65
CA TYR A 187 -3.99 3.59 8.16
C TYR A 187 -5.32 4.20 8.60
N GLU A 188 -6.35 3.36 8.69
CA GLU A 188 -7.64 3.76 9.25
C GLU A 188 -7.71 3.36 10.72
N PRO A 189 -7.82 4.32 11.65
CA PRO A 189 -7.97 4.02 13.06
C PRO A 189 -9.14 3.09 13.32
N LYS A 190 -8.97 2.15 14.25
CA LYS A 190 -10.04 1.24 14.70
C LYS A 190 -10.69 1.81 15.94
N PRO A 191 -11.80 2.57 15.81
CA PRO A 191 -12.44 3.21 16.95
C PRO A 191 -13.03 2.17 17.92
N GLY A 192 -13.05 2.49 19.21
CA GLY A 192 -13.73 1.70 20.23
C GLY A 192 -12.99 0.47 20.71
N ILE A 193 -11.71 0.29 20.42
CA ILE A 193 -10.87 -0.78 20.99
C ILE A 193 -10.00 -0.17 22.09
N SER A 194 -10.30 -0.52 23.34
CA SER A 194 -9.51 -0.11 24.50
C SER A 194 -8.21 -0.92 24.65
N GLU A 195 -7.31 -0.49 25.52
CA GLU A 195 -6.10 -1.28 25.81
C GLU A 195 -6.46 -2.60 26.52
N GLU A 196 -7.55 -2.61 27.32
CA GLU A 196 -8.09 -3.82 27.94
C GLU A 196 -8.61 -4.80 26.87
N ASP A 197 -9.31 -4.30 25.83
CA ASP A 197 -9.76 -5.13 24.71
C ASP A 197 -8.56 -5.75 23.96
N LYS A 198 -7.52 -4.95 23.70
CA LYS A 198 -6.29 -5.46 23.06
C LYS A 198 -5.63 -6.54 23.90
N ALA A 199 -5.54 -6.34 25.22
CA ALA A 199 -4.98 -7.33 26.15
C ALA A 199 -5.80 -8.63 26.16
N ALA A 200 -7.13 -8.54 26.17
CA ALA A 200 -8.03 -9.69 26.10
C ALA A 200 -7.90 -10.46 24.76
N ILE A 201 -7.84 -9.74 23.63
CA ILE A 201 -7.61 -10.31 22.31
C ILE A 201 -6.24 -11.02 22.28
N ARG A 202 -5.18 -10.36 22.76
CA ARG A 202 -3.84 -10.94 22.85
C ARG A 202 -3.83 -12.23 23.65
N TYR A 203 -4.41 -12.22 24.84
CA TYR A 203 -4.49 -13.41 25.69
C TYR A 203 -5.22 -14.56 25.00
N SER A 204 -6.41 -14.30 24.46
CA SER A 204 -7.23 -15.31 23.78
C SER A 204 -6.53 -15.95 22.59
N LEU A 205 -5.93 -15.12 21.68
CA LEU A 205 -5.27 -15.62 20.49
C LEU A 205 -3.99 -16.39 20.81
N ARG A 206 -3.20 -15.93 21.78
CA ARG A 206 -1.97 -16.61 22.19
C ARG A 206 -2.25 -17.93 22.87
N THR A 207 -3.27 -18.00 23.73
CA THR A 207 -3.67 -19.26 24.37
C THR A 207 -4.16 -20.26 23.34
N ALA A 208 -4.95 -19.84 22.37
CA ALA A 208 -5.45 -20.73 21.30
C ALA A 208 -4.33 -21.33 20.43
N GLU A 209 -3.19 -20.65 20.31
CA GLU A 209 -2.06 -21.09 19.49
C GLU A 209 -0.84 -21.53 20.32
N HIS A 210 -0.96 -21.63 21.64
CA HIS A 210 0.12 -22.00 22.58
C HIS A 210 1.36 -21.06 22.46
N LEU A 211 1.09 -19.73 22.39
CA LEU A 211 2.10 -18.68 22.21
C LEU A 211 2.23 -17.76 23.44
N GLU A 212 1.69 -18.15 24.62
CA GLU A 212 1.65 -17.32 25.82
C GLU A 212 3.05 -16.87 26.24
N ASP A 213 4.01 -17.79 26.24
CA ASP A 213 5.41 -17.56 26.65
C ASP A 213 6.32 -17.17 25.47
N LYS A 214 5.77 -16.91 24.30
CA LYS A 214 6.56 -16.57 23.10
C LYS A 214 6.63 -15.06 22.86
N LYS A 215 7.75 -14.62 22.28
CA LYS A 215 7.87 -13.33 21.63
C LYS A 215 7.47 -13.48 20.16
N VAL A 216 6.32 -12.93 19.79
CA VAL A 216 5.72 -13.13 18.47
C VAL A 216 6.17 -12.03 17.52
N ILE A 217 6.91 -12.43 16.47
CA ILE A 217 7.39 -11.55 15.39
C ILE A 217 6.47 -11.72 14.19
N THR A 218 5.81 -10.66 13.74
CA THR A 218 4.77 -10.76 12.74
C THR A 218 5.12 -10.09 11.42
N PHE A 219 4.97 -10.84 10.34
CA PHE A 219 4.94 -10.32 8.98
C PHE A 219 3.49 -10.26 8.49
N VAL A 220 3.07 -9.11 7.96
CA VAL A 220 1.75 -8.93 7.33
C VAL A 220 1.94 -8.46 5.90
N GLY A 221 1.18 -9.02 4.96
CA GLY A 221 1.06 -8.50 3.60
C GLY A 221 1.15 -9.54 2.49
N SER A 222 1.15 -9.10 1.24
CA SER A 222 1.26 -10.00 0.10
C SER A 222 2.62 -10.71 0.08
N LEU A 223 2.59 -12.03 -0.18
CA LEU A 223 3.77 -12.86 -0.27
C LEU A 223 4.37 -12.73 -1.68
N LYS A 224 5.17 -11.69 -1.88
CA LYS A 224 5.87 -11.40 -3.12
C LYS A 224 7.38 -11.49 -2.91
N LYS A 225 8.12 -11.88 -3.94
CA LYS A 225 9.57 -12.04 -3.89
C LYS A 225 10.30 -10.83 -3.29
N TRP A 226 9.97 -9.63 -3.73
CA TRP A 226 10.62 -8.40 -3.24
C TRP A 226 10.21 -7.97 -1.82
N HIS A 227 9.24 -8.66 -1.22
CA HIS A 227 8.87 -8.47 0.19
C HIS A 227 9.77 -9.25 1.15
N GLY A 228 10.80 -9.97 0.63
CA GLY A 228 11.78 -10.68 1.44
C GLY A 228 11.24 -11.93 2.14
N ILE A 229 10.38 -12.71 1.47
CA ILE A 229 9.81 -13.93 2.05
C ILE A 229 10.90 -14.99 2.28
N ASP A 230 11.85 -15.09 1.37
CA ASP A 230 13.05 -15.91 1.52
C ASP A 230 13.93 -15.47 2.69
N ALA A 231 14.14 -14.16 2.85
CA ALA A 231 14.86 -13.61 3.99
C ALA A 231 14.13 -13.84 5.32
N LEU A 232 12.78 -13.79 5.31
CA LEU A 232 11.96 -14.10 6.48
C LEU A 232 12.10 -15.57 6.91
N CYS A 233 12.07 -16.51 5.96
CA CYS A 233 12.30 -17.93 6.24
C CYS A 233 13.72 -18.17 6.78
N ALA A 234 14.73 -17.58 6.15
CA ALA A 234 16.10 -17.70 6.59
C ALA A 234 16.35 -17.06 7.98
N LEU A 235 15.66 -15.96 8.28
CA LEU A 235 15.65 -15.36 9.61
C LEU A 235 15.04 -16.30 10.65
N ALA A 236 13.86 -16.88 10.35
CA ALA A 236 13.20 -17.81 11.26
C ALA A 236 14.08 -19.05 11.53
N GLU A 237 14.77 -19.59 10.51
CA GLU A 237 15.71 -20.69 10.65
C GLU A 237 16.90 -20.28 11.54
N ALA A 238 17.51 -19.11 11.32
CA ALA A 238 18.60 -18.61 12.15
C ALA A 238 18.20 -18.40 13.61
N MET A 239 16.91 -18.18 13.87
CA MET A 239 16.37 -17.96 15.20
C MET A 239 15.83 -19.23 15.88
N GLU A 240 15.93 -20.41 15.30
CA GLU A 240 15.51 -21.68 15.97
C GLU A 240 16.23 -21.96 17.29
N GLN A 241 17.47 -21.48 17.40
CA GLN A 241 18.26 -21.59 18.65
C GLN A 241 17.69 -20.73 19.79
N TYR A 242 16.70 -19.88 19.54
CA TYR A 242 16.03 -19.01 20.51
C TYR A 242 14.56 -19.45 20.65
N PRO A 243 14.26 -20.48 21.44
CA PRO A 243 12.93 -21.09 21.46
C PRO A 243 11.83 -20.18 22.00
N GLU A 244 12.18 -19.06 22.62
CA GLU A 244 11.22 -18.04 23.09
C GLU A 244 10.66 -17.18 21.93
N TYR A 245 11.19 -17.27 20.70
CA TYR A 245 10.69 -16.51 19.54
C TYR A 245 9.80 -17.37 18.64
N HIS A 246 8.74 -16.78 18.16
CA HIS A 246 7.82 -17.39 17.20
C HIS A 246 7.46 -16.41 16.10
N PHE A 247 7.49 -16.87 14.86
CA PHE A 247 7.13 -16.06 13.69
C PHE A 247 5.66 -16.28 13.31
N LEU A 248 4.96 -15.19 13.02
CA LEU A 248 3.60 -15.22 12.52
C LEU A 248 3.55 -14.59 11.12
N VAL A 249 3.05 -15.32 10.15
CA VAL A 249 2.94 -14.85 8.76
C VAL A 249 1.47 -14.74 8.37
N ILE A 250 1.05 -13.53 8.00
CA ILE A 250 -0.32 -13.22 7.58
C ILE A 250 -0.30 -12.64 6.18
N GLY A 251 -0.97 -13.28 5.25
CA GLY A 251 -1.09 -12.82 3.88
C GLY A 251 -1.20 -13.93 2.85
N ASP A 252 -1.15 -13.57 1.58
CA ASP A 252 -1.20 -14.50 0.46
C ASP A 252 -0.43 -13.91 -0.72
N GLY A 253 0.06 -14.73 -1.65
CA GLY A 253 0.79 -14.26 -2.81
C GLY A 253 1.55 -15.36 -3.52
N ALA A 254 2.43 -14.98 -4.46
CA ALA A 254 3.14 -15.94 -5.29
C ALA A 254 4.13 -16.83 -4.51
N GLU A 255 4.66 -16.33 -3.40
CA GLU A 255 5.65 -17.04 -2.56
C GLU A 255 5.00 -17.85 -1.41
N TYR A 256 3.68 -18.12 -1.45
CA TYR A 256 2.98 -18.84 -0.36
C TYR A 256 3.54 -20.24 -0.13
N GLU A 257 3.92 -20.96 -1.20
CA GLU A 257 4.48 -22.31 -1.12
C GLU A 257 5.79 -22.36 -0.32
N MET A 258 6.58 -21.28 -0.35
CA MET A 258 7.82 -21.19 0.43
C MET A 258 7.50 -21.21 1.93
N ILE A 259 6.49 -20.45 2.36
CA ILE A 259 6.05 -20.43 3.76
C ILE A 259 5.42 -21.77 4.17
N GLU A 260 4.55 -22.36 3.34
CA GLU A 260 3.96 -23.67 3.63
C GLU A 260 5.03 -24.75 3.77
N ASN A 261 6.02 -24.77 2.89
CA ASN A 261 7.15 -25.70 2.97
C ASN A 261 8.01 -25.48 4.22
N TYR A 262 8.13 -24.23 4.68
CA TYR A 262 8.85 -23.91 5.91
C TYR A 262 8.11 -24.46 7.13
N VAL A 263 6.83 -24.14 7.31
CA VAL A 263 6.04 -24.55 8.48
C VAL A 263 5.85 -26.07 8.57
N LEU A 264 5.96 -26.81 7.47
CA LEU A 264 5.95 -28.28 7.48
C LEU A 264 7.20 -28.89 8.12
N LYS A 265 8.32 -28.17 8.16
CA LYS A 265 9.62 -28.66 8.64
C LYS A 265 10.05 -28.04 9.95
N HIS A 266 9.53 -26.89 10.30
CA HIS A 266 9.95 -26.05 11.42
C HIS A 266 8.75 -25.68 12.29
N HIS A 267 8.96 -25.55 13.60
CA HIS A 267 7.88 -25.33 14.58
C HIS A 267 7.84 -23.91 15.14
N ASN A 268 8.78 -23.04 14.72
CA ASN A 268 8.88 -21.67 15.19
C ASN A 268 8.15 -20.66 14.30
N MET A 269 7.28 -21.13 13.40
CA MET A 269 6.48 -20.26 12.51
C MET A 269 5.04 -20.79 12.37
N THR A 270 4.08 -19.87 12.38
CA THR A 270 2.67 -20.13 12.04
C THR A 270 2.27 -19.31 10.81
N TYR A 271 1.61 -19.95 9.86
CA TYR A 271 1.04 -19.31 8.67
C TYR A 271 -0.48 -19.26 8.74
N LYS A 272 -1.05 -18.07 8.68
CA LYS A 272 -2.51 -17.83 8.80
C LYS A 272 -3.19 -17.58 7.44
N GLY A 273 -2.42 -17.53 6.34
CA GLY A 273 -3.01 -17.17 5.06
C GLY A 273 -3.57 -15.75 5.04
N LYS A 274 -4.48 -15.48 4.11
CA LYS A 274 -5.16 -14.18 3.99
C LYS A 274 -6.26 -14.06 5.03
N LEU A 275 -6.18 -13.08 5.90
CA LEU A 275 -7.18 -12.75 6.91
C LEU A 275 -8.04 -11.53 6.53
N SER A 276 -9.18 -11.38 7.20
CA SER A 276 -9.93 -10.12 7.20
C SER A 276 -9.12 -9.00 7.86
N SER A 277 -9.43 -7.74 7.57
CA SER A 277 -8.76 -6.61 8.26
C SER A 277 -8.95 -6.67 9.78
N LYS A 278 -10.12 -7.09 10.25
CA LYS A 278 -10.41 -7.25 11.68
C LYS A 278 -9.49 -8.29 12.33
N ASP A 279 -9.39 -9.47 11.72
CA ASP A 279 -8.60 -10.58 12.26
C ASP A 279 -7.09 -10.29 12.14
N MET A 280 -6.67 -9.62 11.06
CA MET A 280 -5.29 -9.16 10.91
C MET A 280 -4.90 -8.20 12.05
N TYR A 281 -5.73 -7.20 12.36
CA TYR A 281 -5.46 -6.28 13.46
C TYR A 281 -5.47 -6.99 14.83
N ALA A 282 -6.36 -7.98 15.04
CA ALA A 282 -6.37 -8.79 16.26
C ALA A 282 -5.02 -9.50 16.45
N TRP A 283 -4.44 -10.05 15.39
CA TRP A 283 -3.11 -10.66 15.44
C TRP A 283 -1.98 -9.63 15.61
N LEU A 284 -2.09 -8.43 15.03
CA LEU A 284 -1.11 -7.37 15.29
C LEU A 284 -1.12 -6.94 16.76
N TYR A 285 -2.30 -6.87 17.43
CA TYR A 285 -2.39 -6.64 18.88
C TYR A 285 -1.80 -7.79 19.69
N ALA A 286 -1.88 -9.02 19.17
CA ALA A 286 -1.29 -10.20 19.81
C ALA A 286 0.22 -10.34 19.59
N SER A 287 0.84 -9.52 18.77
CA SER A 287 2.26 -9.56 18.40
C SER A 287 3.14 -8.71 19.32
N ASP A 288 4.44 -8.95 19.30
CA ASP A 288 5.45 -8.16 20.02
C ASP A 288 6.25 -7.27 19.07
N LEU A 289 6.50 -7.73 17.83
CA LEU A 289 7.32 -7.01 16.88
C LEU A 289 6.84 -7.23 15.45
N GLY A 290 6.69 -6.18 14.67
CA GLY A 290 6.48 -6.24 13.23
C GLY A 290 7.82 -6.39 12.49
N ILE A 291 7.85 -7.13 11.38
CA ILE A 291 9.04 -7.24 10.52
C ILE A 291 8.71 -6.92 9.08
N LEU A 292 9.51 -6.04 8.47
CA LEU A 292 9.40 -5.60 7.07
C LEU A 292 10.73 -5.86 6.33
N PRO A 293 11.05 -7.13 6.02
CA PRO A 293 12.36 -7.55 5.54
C PRO A 293 12.48 -7.40 4.02
N TYR A 294 12.22 -6.21 3.50
CA TYR A 294 12.32 -5.97 2.07
C TYR A 294 13.75 -6.13 1.57
N HIS A 295 13.95 -6.83 0.47
CA HIS A 295 15.22 -6.78 -0.24
C HIS A 295 15.56 -5.36 -0.68
N LYS A 296 16.85 -5.00 -0.64
CA LYS A 296 17.32 -3.72 -1.16
C LYS A 296 16.94 -3.58 -2.64
N MET A 297 16.36 -2.46 -2.98
CA MET A 297 15.94 -2.13 -4.35
C MET A 297 16.58 -0.80 -4.76
N GLU A 298 17.04 -0.71 -5.99
CA GLU A 298 17.55 0.55 -6.56
C GLU A 298 16.48 1.68 -6.47
N ASN A 299 15.22 1.31 -6.72
CA ASN A 299 14.10 2.23 -6.68
C ASN A 299 12.98 1.66 -5.79
N PHE A 300 13.05 1.92 -4.50
CA PHE A 300 11.97 1.59 -3.57
C PHE A 300 10.91 2.70 -3.61
N TYR A 301 10.10 2.73 -4.69
CA TYR A 301 9.20 3.84 -5.00
C TYR A 301 7.86 3.78 -4.27
N PHE A 302 7.50 2.66 -3.67
CA PHE A 302 6.21 2.48 -3.02
C PHE A 302 6.21 2.89 -1.54
N SER A 303 5.01 3.10 -1.01
CA SER A 303 4.75 3.34 0.41
C SER A 303 4.05 2.10 0.98
N PRO A 304 4.73 1.27 1.81
CA PRO A 304 4.17 0.00 2.24
C PRO A 304 2.95 0.16 3.17
N LEU A 305 1.77 -0.32 2.77
CA LEU A 305 0.57 -0.30 3.63
C LEU A 305 0.80 -1.01 4.97
N LYS A 306 1.50 -2.16 4.94
CA LYS A 306 1.82 -2.93 6.15
C LYS A 306 2.60 -2.13 7.21
N LEU A 307 3.41 -1.15 6.82
CA LEU A 307 4.09 -0.24 7.74
C LEU A 307 3.07 0.56 8.55
N TYR A 308 2.07 1.12 7.89
CA TYR A 308 1.04 1.93 8.52
C TYR A 308 0.05 1.10 9.34
N ASP A 309 -0.29 -0.12 8.89
CA ASP A 309 -1.11 -1.05 9.69
C ASP A 309 -0.39 -1.44 10.99
N THR A 310 0.93 -1.70 10.92
CA THR A 310 1.76 -2.01 12.10
C THR A 310 1.79 -0.83 13.08
N ILE A 311 2.01 0.39 12.57
CA ILE A 311 1.95 1.61 13.38
C ILE A 311 0.53 1.79 13.96
N GLY A 312 -0.51 1.60 13.15
CA GLY A 312 -1.90 1.71 13.57
C GLY A 312 -2.29 0.75 14.70
N ALA A 313 -1.69 -0.43 14.73
CA ALA A 313 -1.85 -1.38 15.81
C ALA A 313 -1.07 -1.01 17.09
N GLY A 314 -0.19 -0.02 17.04
CA GLY A 314 0.70 0.34 18.15
C GLY A 314 1.90 -0.61 18.30
N LEU A 315 2.19 -1.40 17.27
CA LEU A 315 3.20 -2.44 17.30
C LEU A 315 4.57 -1.87 16.87
N PRO A 316 5.63 -1.96 17.69
CA PRO A 316 7.00 -1.68 17.26
C PRO A 316 7.36 -2.55 16.05
N PHE A 317 8.20 -2.03 15.17
CA PHE A 317 8.62 -2.77 13.97
C PHE A 317 10.12 -2.65 13.71
N LEU A 318 10.63 -3.56 12.92
CA LEU A 318 11.93 -3.46 12.28
C LEU A 318 11.75 -3.53 10.77
N GLY A 319 12.29 -2.57 10.05
CA GLY A 319 12.18 -2.51 8.59
C GLY A 319 13.52 -2.25 7.91
N THR A 320 13.70 -2.78 6.71
CA THR A 320 14.91 -2.53 5.92
C THR A 320 15.02 -1.05 5.59
N ASP A 321 16.17 -0.48 5.86
CA ASP A 321 16.49 0.94 5.72
C ASP A 321 16.52 1.36 4.25
N GLN A 322 15.35 1.70 3.70
CA GLN A 322 15.19 2.19 2.33
C GLN A 322 13.83 2.88 2.10
N GLY A 323 13.78 3.76 1.12
CA GLY A 323 12.57 4.41 0.63
C GLY A 323 11.70 5.01 1.74
N GLN A 324 10.40 4.75 1.71
CA GLN A 324 9.45 5.32 2.68
C GLN A 324 9.67 4.84 4.12
N ILE A 325 10.26 3.65 4.33
CA ILE A 325 10.61 3.18 5.69
C ILE A 325 11.71 4.07 6.27
N HIS A 326 12.77 4.33 5.48
CA HIS A 326 13.84 5.25 5.83
C HIS A 326 13.29 6.64 6.17
N SER A 327 12.54 7.25 5.23
CA SER A 327 12.00 8.61 5.40
C SER A 327 11.16 8.73 6.67
N LEU A 328 10.22 7.79 6.88
CA LEU A 328 9.35 7.83 8.07
C LEU A 328 10.15 7.72 9.37
N CYS A 329 11.14 6.82 9.43
CA CYS A 329 11.93 6.64 10.64
C CYS A 329 12.78 7.88 10.94
N HIS A 330 13.43 8.48 9.95
CA HIS A 330 14.26 9.68 10.15
C HIS A 330 13.44 10.94 10.45
N GLU A 331 12.22 11.04 9.91
CA GLU A 331 11.36 12.22 10.10
C GLU A 331 10.54 12.16 11.39
N LEU A 332 10.08 10.99 11.81
CA LEU A 332 9.07 10.82 12.85
C LEU A 332 9.48 9.89 13.99
N LEU A 333 10.47 9.04 13.80
CA LEU A 333 10.94 8.05 14.78
C LEU A 333 12.45 8.18 14.97
N ASP A 334 13.18 7.05 14.87
CA ASP A 334 14.64 7.00 14.95
C ASP A 334 15.22 5.73 14.30
N GLU A 335 16.56 5.59 14.29
CA GLU A 335 17.27 4.50 13.64
C GLU A 335 17.09 3.13 14.32
N ARG A 336 16.51 3.07 15.51
CA ARG A 336 16.24 1.80 16.20
C ARG A 336 15.27 0.92 15.42
N PHE A 337 14.40 1.53 14.63
CA PHE A 337 13.43 0.86 13.76
C PHE A 337 14.03 0.33 12.45
N LEU A 338 15.26 0.68 12.13
CA LEU A 338 15.90 0.37 10.85
C LEU A 338 16.87 -0.82 10.95
N ILE A 339 16.87 -1.63 9.90
CA ILE A 339 17.83 -2.68 9.65
C ILE A 339 18.56 -2.33 8.36
N SER A 340 19.90 -2.37 8.39
CA SER A 340 20.71 -2.00 7.22
C SER A 340 20.49 -2.90 6.01
N ASP A 341 20.21 -4.18 6.23
CA ASP A 341 19.90 -5.16 5.19
C ASP A 341 19.02 -6.28 5.74
N CYS A 342 18.37 -7.07 4.87
CA CYS A 342 17.56 -8.23 5.23
C CYS A 342 18.41 -9.53 5.40
N GLU A 343 19.70 -9.41 5.70
CA GLU A 343 20.57 -10.53 6.03
C GLU A 343 20.16 -11.12 7.39
N PRO A 344 19.99 -12.47 7.51
CA PRO A 344 19.45 -13.11 8.71
C PRO A 344 20.18 -12.79 10.00
N GLY A 345 21.53 -12.78 9.99
CA GLY A 345 22.35 -12.49 11.17
C GLY A 345 22.20 -11.05 11.65
N LEU A 346 22.12 -10.09 10.73
CA LEU A 346 21.85 -8.68 11.06
C LEU A 346 20.46 -8.51 11.66
N MET A 347 19.45 -9.13 11.06
CA MET A 347 18.08 -9.09 11.56
C MET A 347 17.98 -9.74 12.95
N THR A 348 18.54 -10.93 13.14
CA THR A 348 18.60 -11.64 14.44
C THR A 348 19.21 -10.74 15.52
N LYS A 349 20.40 -10.19 15.26
CA LYS A 349 21.08 -9.29 16.21
C LYS A 349 20.21 -8.09 16.59
N LYS A 350 19.53 -7.48 15.63
CA LYS A 350 18.66 -6.32 15.88
C LYS A 350 17.41 -6.70 16.67
N ILE A 351 16.77 -7.83 16.34
CA ILE A 351 15.62 -8.37 17.08
C ILE A 351 15.99 -8.61 18.55
N LEU A 352 17.10 -9.30 18.81
CA LEU A 352 17.58 -9.57 20.16
C LEU A 352 17.85 -8.26 20.92
N ALA A 353 18.55 -7.30 20.29
CA ALA A 353 18.86 -6.02 20.92
C ALA A 353 17.60 -5.22 21.31
N VAL A 354 16.55 -5.28 20.49
CA VAL A 354 15.27 -4.60 20.78
C VAL A 354 14.47 -5.36 21.84
N THR A 355 14.31 -6.67 21.68
CA THR A 355 13.35 -7.44 22.48
C THR A 355 13.91 -7.93 23.82
N GLN A 356 15.24 -7.90 24.02
CA GLN A 356 15.90 -8.24 25.30
C GLN A 356 16.10 -7.01 26.19
N SER A 357 15.98 -5.79 25.67
CA SER A 357 16.04 -4.54 26.44
C SER A 357 14.65 -3.97 26.63
N GLU A 358 14.11 -4.09 27.83
CA GLU A 358 12.79 -3.53 28.20
C GLU A 358 12.73 -2.01 27.97
N GLU A 359 13.81 -1.29 28.28
CA GLU A 359 13.92 0.15 28.04
C GLU A 359 13.83 0.49 26.55
N THR A 360 14.60 -0.21 25.73
CA THR A 360 14.58 -0.03 24.27
C THR A 360 13.19 -0.31 23.71
N TYR A 361 12.59 -1.43 24.11
CA TYR A 361 11.28 -1.84 23.62
C TYR A 361 10.19 -0.83 24.00
N ARG A 362 10.11 -0.40 25.27
CA ARG A 362 9.17 0.63 25.72
C ARG A 362 9.37 1.96 25.03
N SER A 363 10.62 2.36 24.82
CA SER A 363 10.92 3.58 24.07
C SER A 363 10.45 3.51 22.62
N MET A 364 10.58 2.37 21.96
CA MET A 364 10.04 2.16 20.62
C MET A 364 8.49 2.18 20.61
N GLN A 365 7.84 1.55 21.61
CA GLN A 365 6.37 1.63 21.75
C GLN A 365 5.90 3.09 21.91
N ALA A 366 6.54 3.86 22.78
CA ALA A 366 6.22 5.26 22.96
C ALA A 366 6.43 6.08 21.68
N GLY A 367 7.49 5.78 20.92
CA GLY A 367 7.73 6.36 19.59
C GLY A 367 6.56 6.10 18.65
N ILE A 368 6.13 4.84 18.52
CA ILE A 368 4.97 4.49 17.68
C ILE A 368 3.71 5.24 18.11
N GLN A 369 3.39 5.25 19.40
CA GLN A 369 2.21 5.95 19.94
C GLN A 369 2.23 7.44 19.60
N SER A 370 3.39 8.09 19.67
CA SER A 370 3.53 9.54 19.40
C SER A 370 3.21 9.92 17.95
N ILE A 371 3.35 8.99 16.99
CA ILE A 371 3.15 9.29 15.58
C ILE A 371 1.84 8.73 15.00
N GLN A 372 1.12 7.87 15.74
CA GLN A 372 -0.10 7.22 15.22
C GLN A 372 -1.09 8.22 14.61
N SER A 373 -1.43 9.29 15.34
CA SER A 373 -2.38 10.30 14.85
C SER A 373 -1.90 11.04 13.60
N ARG A 374 -0.60 11.11 13.36
CA ARG A 374 0.02 11.84 12.24
C ARG A 374 0.03 11.06 10.93
N VAL A 375 -0.17 9.74 10.98
CA VAL A 375 -0.05 8.85 9.81
C VAL A 375 -1.37 8.16 9.46
N THR A 376 -2.50 8.76 9.82
CA THR A 376 -3.85 8.28 9.47
C THR A 376 -4.25 8.70 8.05
N TRP A 377 -5.20 7.98 7.42
CA TRP A 377 -5.80 8.43 6.16
C TRP A 377 -6.47 9.79 6.28
N GLU A 378 -7.03 10.13 7.45
CA GLU A 378 -7.62 11.44 7.72
C GLU A 378 -6.60 12.58 7.55
N GLU A 379 -5.41 12.45 8.16
CA GLU A 379 -4.34 13.44 8.01
C GLU A 379 -3.76 13.46 6.58
N ARG A 380 -3.68 12.31 5.89
CA ARG A 380 -3.24 12.26 4.49
C ARG A 380 -4.19 13.03 3.56
N VAL A 381 -5.49 12.80 3.72
CA VAL A 381 -6.51 13.51 2.93
C VAL A 381 -6.57 14.98 3.30
N LYS A 382 -6.42 15.35 4.57
CA LYS A 382 -6.32 16.74 5.00
C LYS A 382 -5.14 17.46 4.33
N THR A 383 -3.97 16.82 4.32
CA THR A 383 -2.78 17.34 3.61
C THR A 383 -3.06 17.54 2.12
N LEU A 384 -3.72 16.56 1.47
CA LEU A 384 -4.12 16.68 0.07
C LEU A 384 -5.05 17.87 -0.14
N LEU A 385 -6.09 18.01 0.66
CA LEU A 385 -7.08 19.07 0.50
C LEU A 385 -6.50 20.47 0.72
N LEU A 386 -5.62 20.63 1.72
CA LEU A 386 -4.92 21.90 1.96
C LEU A 386 -4.05 22.31 0.77
N ALA A 387 -3.38 21.35 0.12
CA ALA A 387 -2.59 21.63 -1.08
C ALA A 387 -3.45 21.99 -2.31
N LEU A 388 -4.74 21.63 -2.33
CA LEU A 388 -5.66 21.92 -3.42
C LEU A 388 -6.45 23.22 -3.20
N GLU A 389 -6.39 23.81 -2.03
CA GLU A 389 -6.95 25.14 -1.77
C GLU A 389 -6.21 26.21 -2.61
N PRO A 390 -6.92 27.26 -3.08
CA PRO A 390 -6.33 28.27 -3.94
C PRO A 390 -5.29 29.15 -3.21
#